data_aefbad035bddd987aeb64387a2a246dd
#
_entry.id   aefbad035bddd987aeb64387a2a246dd
#
_cell.length_a   1.000
_cell.length_b   1.000
_cell.length_c   1.000
_cell.angle_alpha   90.00
_cell.angle_beta   90.00
_cell.angle_gamma   90.00
#
_symmetry.space_group_name_H-M   'P 1'
#
loop_
_entity.id
_entity.type
_entity.pdbx_description
1 polymer ?
#
loop_
_entity_poly.entity_id
_entity_poly.type
_entity_poly.pdbx_seq_one_letter_code
_entity_poly.pdbx_strand_id
1 'polypeptide(L)'
;MRLLESAFDTAAPAAGSPYGRCWLQNAASLTESKSIPVIAVGAAAASREEWEAERAQDAERLNQFFKAGNLVEGYEVSLPAGSSVEDNRRQLDELRGFSEVEVIVQVTQVDLLEGLEERDYIAALPVADPLILAELVVECLALETAFVFRGGGSSAFSSGNTGFLNLLAGTAIGFAENLNARELARVFSAADGWTFSESHISFERYQVHLPEIIESRFLALATDGVSAAEIPAKLKEAGLNL
;
A
#
# COMPACT_ATOMS: atom_id res chain seq x y z
N MET A 1 12.33 -12.94 -8.64
CA MET A 1 12.71 -11.66 -8.06
C MET A 1 12.26 -10.41 -8.79
N ARG A 2 11.93 -10.49 -10.06
CA ARG A 2 11.19 -9.44 -10.77
C ARG A 2 9.92 -8.96 -10.05
N LEU A 3 9.32 -9.81 -9.21
CA LEU A 3 8.15 -9.48 -8.40
C LEU A 3 8.40 -8.35 -7.37
N LEU A 4 9.63 -8.22 -6.88
CA LEU A 4 9.97 -7.14 -5.95
C LEU A 4 10.23 -5.81 -6.69
N GLU A 5 10.58 -5.85 -7.98
CA GLU A 5 10.92 -4.66 -8.76
C GLU A 5 9.74 -3.70 -8.91
N SER A 6 8.51 -4.22 -8.97
CA SER A 6 7.27 -3.44 -9.10
C SER A 6 6.44 -3.34 -7.82
N ALA A 7 6.96 -3.84 -6.70
CA ALA A 7 6.19 -3.91 -5.46
C ALA A 7 6.29 -2.65 -4.57
N PHE A 8 7.14 -1.68 -4.92
CA PHE A 8 7.41 -0.53 -4.04
C PHE A 8 6.95 0.79 -4.64
N ASP A 9 6.13 1.51 -3.90
CA ASP A 9 5.94 2.95 -4.08
C ASP A 9 6.99 3.70 -3.25
N THR A 10 7.48 4.83 -3.72
CA THR A 10 8.59 5.53 -3.08
C THR A 10 8.35 7.03 -2.93
N ALA A 11 8.74 7.60 -1.80
CA ALA A 11 8.77 9.03 -1.58
C ALA A 11 9.98 9.71 -2.27
N ALA A 12 11.00 8.92 -2.68
CA ALA A 12 12.18 9.42 -3.36
C ALA A 12 12.63 8.42 -4.43
N PRO A 13 12.22 8.61 -5.70
CA PRO A 13 12.63 7.72 -6.77
C PRO A 13 14.13 7.84 -7.02
N ALA A 14 14.79 6.70 -7.20
CA ALA A 14 16.19 6.66 -7.59
C ALA A 14 16.29 6.39 -9.10
N ALA A 15 17.02 7.23 -9.82
CA ALA A 15 17.20 7.05 -11.26
C ALA A 15 17.86 5.69 -11.56
N GLY A 16 17.19 4.88 -12.40
CA GLY A 16 17.68 3.56 -12.80
C GLY A 16 17.47 2.46 -11.77
N SER A 17 16.79 2.73 -10.63
CA SER A 17 16.40 1.67 -9.70
C SER A 17 15.19 0.89 -10.24
N PRO A 18 15.23 -0.46 -10.26
CA PRO A 18 14.06 -1.24 -10.62
C PRO A 18 12.99 -1.28 -9.50
N TYR A 19 13.30 -0.75 -8.30
CA TYR A 19 12.46 -0.82 -7.11
C TYR A 19 11.67 0.48 -6.91
N GLY A 20 10.87 0.90 -7.86
CA GLY A 20 10.05 2.09 -7.72
C GLY A 20 8.91 2.08 -8.71
N ARG A 21 7.72 1.62 -8.29
CA ARG A 21 6.52 1.59 -9.13
C ARG A 21 6.00 3.01 -9.36
N CYS A 22 5.69 3.70 -8.29
CA CYS A 22 5.14 5.04 -8.32
C CYS A 22 5.87 5.98 -7.36
N TRP A 23 5.83 7.26 -7.67
CA TRP A 23 6.37 8.32 -6.83
C TRP A 23 5.24 8.95 -6.00
N LEU A 24 5.28 8.77 -4.68
CA LEU A 24 4.35 9.41 -3.76
C LEU A 24 4.70 10.90 -3.62
N GLN A 25 3.79 11.78 -4.00
CA GLN A 25 3.95 13.22 -3.89
C GLN A 25 2.76 13.87 -3.19
N ASN A 26 3.01 14.90 -2.39
CA ASN A 26 1.94 15.68 -1.81
C ASN A 26 1.16 16.42 -2.92
N ALA A 27 -0.16 16.27 -2.96
CA ALA A 27 -1.02 16.88 -3.97
C ALA A 27 -0.93 18.42 -4.01
N ALA A 28 -0.59 19.05 -2.88
CA ALA A 28 -0.40 20.49 -2.81
C ALA A 28 0.91 20.99 -3.47
N SER A 29 1.87 20.11 -3.76
CA SER A 29 3.21 20.47 -4.25
C SER A 29 3.75 19.46 -5.27
N LEU A 30 2.96 19.11 -6.28
CA LEU A 30 3.34 18.16 -7.32
C LEU A 30 4.55 18.66 -8.12
N THR A 31 5.53 17.80 -8.27
CA THR A 31 6.74 18.04 -9.05
C THR A 31 6.68 17.23 -10.35
N GLU A 32 7.07 17.84 -11.45
CA GLU A 32 7.04 17.24 -12.78
C GLU A 32 7.64 15.82 -12.79
N SER A 33 6.91 14.87 -13.37
CA SER A 33 7.32 13.49 -13.53
C SER A 33 6.79 12.92 -14.85
N LYS A 34 7.70 12.67 -15.79
CA LYS A 34 7.38 12.13 -17.13
C LYS A 34 7.82 10.68 -17.32
N SER A 35 8.54 10.13 -16.36
CA SER A 35 9.11 8.78 -16.48
C SER A 35 8.65 7.81 -15.40
N ILE A 36 8.19 8.32 -14.26
CA ILE A 36 7.69 7.52 -13.15
C ILE A 36 6.28 8.03 -12.83
N PRO A 37 5.26 7.16 -12.83
CA PRO A 37 3.92 7.55 -12.44
C PRO A 37 3.87 8.13 -11.02
N VAL A 38 2.99 9.09 -10.81
CA VAL A 38 2.81 9.75 -9.51
C VAL A 38 1.52 9.26 -8.87
N ILE A 39 1.58 8.93 -7.59
CA ILE A 39 0.41 8.88 -6.70
C ILE A 39 0.40 10.18 -5.92
N ALA A 40 -0.59 11.01 -6.16
CA ALA A 40 -0.76 12.26 -5.42
C ALA A 40 -1.42 11.98 -4.07
N VAL A 41 -0.79 12.40 -2.98
CA VAL A 41 -1.29 12.21 -1.62
C VAL A 41 -1.94 13.49 -1.14
N GLY A 42 -3.25 13.45 -0.92
CA GLY A 42 -4.03 14.56 -0.41
C GLY A 42 -3.74 14.84 1.08
N ALA A 43 -3.89 16.08 1.48
CA ALA A 43 -3.72 16.48 2.87
C ALA A 43 -4.80 15.83 3.76
N ALA A 44 -4.40 15.48 4.99
CA ALA A 44 -5.36 15.11 6.03
C ALA A 44 -6.19 16.36 6.42
N ALA A 45 -7.47 16.17 6.67
CA ALA A 45 -8.38 17.23 7.06
C ALA A 45 -8.99 16.97 8.45
N ALA A 46 -9.15 18.02 9.23
CA ALA A 46 -9.71 17.94 10.58
C ALA A 46 -11.25 18.00 10.60
N SER A 47 -11.86 18.52 9.55
CA SER A 47 -13.31 18.63 9.40
C SER A 47 -13.78 18.22 7.99
N ARG A 48 -15.08 18.02 7.85
CA ARG A 48 -15.69 17.72 6.56
C ARG A 48 -15.54 18.89 5.57
N GLU A 49 -15.79 20.11 6.02
CA GLU A 49 -15.68 21.30 5.17
C GLU A 49 -14.24 21.51 4.66
N GLU A 50 -13.26 21.31 5.52
CA GLU A 50 -11.86 21.35 5.14
C GLU A 50 -11.54 20.24 4.12
N TRP A 51 -12.05 19.03 4.36
CA TRP A 51 -11.86 17.88 3.49
C TRP A 51 -12.42 18.15 2.08
N GLU A 52 -13.66 18.64 1.97
CA GLU A 52 -14.29 18.98 0.71
C GLU A 52 -13.51 20.07 -0.05
N ALA A 53 -13.07 21.11 0.67
CA ALA A 53 -12.29 22.21 0.09
C ALA A 53 -10.93 21.74 -0.46
N GLU A 54 -10.19 20.90 0.30
CA GLU A 54 -8.92 20.34 -0.15
C GLU A 54 -9.10 19.41 -1.35
N ARG A 55 -10.14 18.55 -1.37
CA ARG A 55 -10.42 17.65 -2.50
C ARG A 55 -10.73 18.43 -3.79
N ALA A 56 -11.47 19.51 -3.70
CA ALA A 56 -11.75 20.36 -4.86
C ALA A 56 -10.47 20.98 -5.43
N GLN A 57 -9.57 21.44 -4.57
CA GLN A 57 -8.27 21.97 -4.99
C GLN A 57 -7.35 20.90 -5.56
N ASP A 58 -7.32 19.72 -4.95
CA ASP A 58 -6.50 18.61 -5.42
C ASP A 58 -6.95 18.12 -6.80
N ALA A 59 -8.26 18.05 -7.05
CA ALA A 59 -8.80 17.70 -8.36
C ALA A 59 -8.35 18.70 -9.46
N GLU A 60 -8.34 20.00 -9.15
CA GLU A 60 -7.87 21.02 -10.08
C GLU A 60 -6.35 20.89 -10.33
N ARG A 61 -5.56 20.70 -9.27
CA ARG A 61 -4.09 20.51 -9.36
C ARG A 61 -3.73 19.30 -10.20
N LEU A 62 -4.39 18.16 -9.95
CA LEU A 62 -4.20 16.93 -10.70
C LEU A 62 -4.54 17.10 -12.18
N ASN A 63 -5.66 17.75 -12.48
CA ASN A 63 -6.06 18.05 -13.86
C ASN A 63 -5.02 18.92 -14.58
N GLN A 64 -4.48 19.95 -13.92
CA GLN A 64 -3.42 20.80 -14.47
C GLN A 64 -2.13 20.00 -14.68
N PHE A 65 -1.75 19.16 -13.70
CA PHE A 65 -0.56 18.32 -13.75
C PHE A 65 -0.64 17.29 -14.88
N PHE A 66 -1.79 16.65 -15.06
CA PHE A 66 -2.07 15.72 -16.14
C PHE A 66 -2.03 16.41 -17.52
N LYS A 67 -2.65 17.58 -17.66
CA LYS A 67 -2.61 18.39 -18.90
C LYS A 67 -1.20 18.84 -19.29
N ALA A 68 -0.29 18.95 -18.34
CA ALA A 68 1.13 19.22 -18.59
C ALA A 68 1.91 17.99 -19.09
N GLY A 69 1.24 16.83 -19.27
CA GLY A 69 1.82 15.61 -19.80
C GLY A 69 2.58 14.77 -18.76
N ASN A 70 2.28 14.97 -17.48
CA ASN A 70 2.83 14.12 -16.42
C ASN A 70 2.02 12.84 -16.27
N LEU A 71 2.67 11.79 -15.76
CA LEU A 71 2.04 10.51 -15.50
C LEU A 71 1.44 10.50 -14.09
N VAL A 72 0.12 10.29 -14.01
CA VAL A 72 -0.60 10.13 -12.75
C VAL A 72 -1.20 8.73 -12.72
N GLU A 73 -0.86 7.94 -11.71
CA GLU A 73 -1.40 6.60 -11.48
C GLU A 73 -2.61 6.67 -10.56
N GLY A 74 -2.49 7.42 -9.46
CA GLY A 74 -3.52 7.42 -8.45
C GLY A 74 -3.58 8.69 -7.60
N TYR A 75 -4.67 8.78 -6.84
CA TYR A 75 -4.89 9.79 -5.82
C TYR A 75 -5.18 9.12 -4.48
N GLU A 76 -4.31 9.33 -3.51
CA GLU A 76 -4.44 8.77 -2.17
C GLU A 76 -5.00 9.80 -1.19
N VAL A 77 -6.00 9.38 -0.39
CA VAL A 77 -6.72 10.27 0.52
C VAL A 77 -7.00 9.61 1.86
N SER A 78 -6.97 10.42 2.93
CA SER A 78 -7.51 10.06 4.24
C SER A 78 -8.90 10.66 4.40
N LEU A 79 -9.83 9.92 5.01
CA LEU A 79 -11.12 10.47 5.43
C LEU A 79 -10.95 11.25 6.75
N PRO A 80 -11.81 12.23 7.04
CA PRO A 80 -11.74 12.99 8.29
C PRO A 80 -11.89 12.09 9.51
N ALA A 81 -11.07 12.31 10.52
CA ALA A 81 -11.11 11.55 11.75
C ALA A 81 -12.45 11.70 12.49
N GLY A 82 -12.97 10.61 13.03
CA GLY A 82 -14.21 10.62 13.82
C GLY A 82 -15.51 10.72 13.01
N SER A 83 -15.44 10.62 11.69
CA SER A 83 -16.64 10.52 10.84
C SER A 83 -17.42 9.23 11.13
N SER A 84 -18.76 9.31 11.03
CA SER A 84 -19.60 8.11 11.08
C SER A 84 -19.42 7.24 9.83
N VAL A 85 -19.82 5.97 9.89
CA VAL A 85 -19.81 5.06 8.73
C VAL A 85 -20.60 5.66 7.57
N GLU A 86 -21.75 6.29 7.86
CA GLU A 86 -22.58 6.92 6.82
C GLU A 86 -21.92 8.16 6.22
N ASP A 87 -21.25 8.98 7.03
CA ASP A 87 -20.47 10.12 6.51
C ASP A 87 -19.30 9.66 5.66
N ASN A 88 -18.60 8.61 6.09
CA ASN A 88 -17.53 8.00 5.30
C ASN A 88 -18.05 7.50 3.92
N ARG A 89 -19.19 6.83 3.88
CA ARG A 89 -19.80 6.39 2.61
C ARG A 89 -20.13 7.56 1.69
N ARG A 90 -20.65 8.66 2.21
CA ARG A 90 -20.91 9.88 1.41
C ARG A 90 -19.62 10.48 0.87
N GLN A 91 -18.59 10.56 1.70
CA GLN A 91 -17.27 11.06 1.28
C GLN A 91 -16.64 10.18 0.20
N LEU A 92 -16.79 8.86 0.29
CA LEU A 92 -16.34 7.95 -0.78
C LEU A 92 -17.10 8.23 -2.10
N ASP A 93 -18.40 8.55 -2.05
CA ASP A 93 -19.14 8.92 -3.26
C ASP A 93 -18.64 10.23 -3.90
N GLU A 94 -18.18 11.18 -3.09
CA GLU A 94 -17.60 12.43 -3.58
C GLU A 94 -16.27 12.23 -4.31
N LEU A 95 -15.51 11.13 -3.99
CA LEU A 95 -14.27 10.79 -4.69
C LEU A 95 -14.47 10.31 -6.14
N ARG A 96 -15.71 10.06 -6.57
CA ARG A 96 -16.01 9.73 -7.99
C ARG A 96 -15.56 10.81 -8.97
N GLY A 97 -15.32 12.04 -8.48
CA GLY A 97 -14.73 13.12 -9.28
C GLY A 97 -13.30 12.86 -9.75
N PHE A 98 -12.61 11.87 -9.15
CA PHE A 98 -11.26 11.42 -9.51
C PHE A 98 -11.23 10.20 -10.43
N SER A 99 -12.29 9.96 -11.21
CA SER A 99 -12.50 8.76 -12.03
C SER A 99 -11.45 8.52 -13.14
N GLU A 100 -10.56 9.47 -13.40
CA GLU A 100 -9.48 9.33 -14.37
C GLU A 100 -8.20 8.69 -13.78
N VAL A 101 -8.17 8.47 -12.47
CA VAL A 101 -7.03 7.90 -11.73
C VAL A 101 -7.52 6.87 -10.72
N GLU A 102 -6.65 5.98 -10.28
CA GLU A 102 -6.96 5.06 -9.18
C GLU A 102 -7.19 5.84 -7.88
N VAL A 103 -8.31 5.61 -7.22
CA VAL A 103 -8.60 6.19 -5.91
C VAL A 103 -8.11 5.26 -4.83
N ILE A 104 -7.20 5.76 -3.99
CA ILE A 104 -6.60 5.03 -2.89
C ILE A 104 -7.04 5.67 -1.58
N VAL A 105 -7.68 4.92 -0.69
CA VAL A 105 -8.24 5.45 0.56
C VAL A 105 -7.52 4.84 1.76
N GLN A 106 -7.02 5.69 2.66
CA GLN A 106 -6.42 5.23 3.90
C GLN A 106 -7.47 4.61 4.81
N VAL A 107 -7.24 3.35 5.22
CA VAL A 107 -8.17 2.55 6.01
C VAL A 107 -7.57 2.22 7.36
N THR A 108 -8.25 2.59 8.43
CA THR A 108 -7.89 2.26 9.80
C THR A 108 -8.92 1.38 10.51
N GLN A 109 -10.04 1.10 9.85
CA GLN A 109 -11.16 0.33 10.39
C GLN A 109 -11.75 -0.59 9.32
N VAL A 110 -12.07 -1.81 9.68
CA VAL A 110 -12.61 -2.85 8.78
C VAL A 110 -13.91 -2.43 8.12
N ASP A 111 -14.81 -1.76 8.87
CA ASP A 111 -16.14 -1.34 8.39
C ASP A 111 -16.11 -0.44 7.14
N LEU A 112 -14.95 0.14 6.81
CA LEU A 112 -14.79 0.97 5.63
C LEU A 112 -14.59 0.15 4.35
N LEU A 113 -14.07 -1.07 4.46
CA LEU A 113 -13.63 -1.88 3.31
C LEU A 113 -14.77 -2.26 2.36
N GLU A 114 -15.97 -2.61 2.89
CA GLU A 114 -17.15 -2.88 2.04
C GLU A 114 -17.46 -1.67 1.14
N GLY A 115 -17.36 -0.45 1.69
CA GLY A 115 -17.61 0.77 0.92
C GLY A 115 -16.56 1.03 -0.17
N LEU A 116 -15.35 0.52 -0.01
CA LEU A 116 -14.30 0.61 -1.05
C LEU A 116 -14.54 -0.40 -2.16
N GLU A 117 -14.85 -1.66 -1.82
CA GLU A 117 -15.15 -2.71 -2.78
C GLU A 117 -16.29 -2.29 -3.72
N GLU A 118 -17.42 -1.78 -3.19
CA GLU A 118 -18.56 -1.29 -3.97
C GLU A 118 -18.19 -0.21 -5.01
N ARG A 119 -17.03 0.43 -4.89
CA ARG A 119 -16.56 1.56 -5.74
C ARG A 119 -15.30 1.25 -6.52
N ASP A 120 -14.78 0.04 -6.38
CA ASP A 120 -13.50 -0.38 -6.98
C ASP A 120 -12.34 0.54 -6.54
N TYR A 121 -12.35 0.95 -5.24
CA TYR A 121 -11.27 1.75 -4.66
C TYR A 121 -10.24 0.87 -3.99
N ILE A 122 -9.00 1.34 -3.96
CA ILE A 122 -7.87 0.64 -3.36
C ILE A 122 -7.76 1.02 -1.88
N ALA A 123 -7.60 0.04 -1.01
CA ALA A 123 -7.36 0.28 0.41
C ALA A 123 -5.86 0.56 0.68
N ALA A 124 -5.52 1.71 1.29
CA ALA A 124 -4.19 1.96 1.82
C ALA A 124 -4.17 1.57 3.30
N LEU A 125 -3.46 0.50 3.61
CA LEU A 125 -3.37 -0.10 4.94
C LEU A 125 -2.13 0.41 5.68
N PRO A 126 -2.29 1.17 6.78
CA PRO A 126 -1.15 1.63 7.57
C PRO A 126 -0.51 0.44 8.31
N VAL A 127 0.81 0.32 8.18
CA VAL A 127 1.57 -0.71 8.88
C VAL A 127 1.85 -0.25 10.30
N ALA A 128 1.00 -0.67 11.22
CA ALA A 128 1.08 -0.34 12.64
C ALA A 128 1.08 -1.61 13.51
N ASP A 129 0.03 -1.83 14.29
CA ASP A 129 -0.14 -3.06 15.07
C ASP A 129 -0.34 -4.27 14.14
N PRO A 130 0.43 -5.36 14.29
CA PRO A 130 0.32 -6.53 13.40
C PRO A 130 -1.04 -7.22 13.45
N LEU A 131 -1.78 -7.16 14.55
CA LEU A 131 -3.10 -7.77 14.64
C LEU A 131 -4.14 -6.94 13.90
N ILE A 132 -4.14 -5.63 14.08
CA ILE A 132 -5.04 -4.71 13.36
C ILE A 132 -4.76 -4.81 11.86
N LEU A 133 -3.49 -4.80 11.47
CA LEU A 133 -3.10 -4.95 10.08
C LEU A 133 -3.57 -6.29 9.49
N ALA A 134 -3.42 -7.38 10.23
CA ALA A 134 -3.88 -8.70 9.80
C ALA A 134 -5.41 -8.78 9.67
N GLU A 135 -6.17 -8.13 10.54
CA GLU A 135 -7.64 -8.03 10.42
C GLU A 135 -8.03 -7.31 9.13
N LEU A 136 -7.38 -6.19 8.82
CA LEU A 136 -7.62 -5.45 7.58
C LEU A 136 -7.24 -6.26 6.34
N VAL A 137 -6.10 -6.95 6.35
CA VAL A 137 -5.67 -7.78 5.22
C VAL A 137 -6.61 -8.97 4.99
N VAL A 138 -7.01 -9.67 6.05
CA VAL A 138 -7.96 -10.80 5.94
C VAL A 138 -9.27 -10.34 5.34
N GLU A 139 -9.80 -9.18 5.74
CA GLU A 139 -11.02 -8.63 5.17
C GLU A 139 -10.84 -8.17 3.72
N CYS A 140 -9.73 -7.52 3.37
CA CYS A 140 -9.42 -7.21 1.97
C CYS A 140 -9.40 -8.46 1.08
N LEU A 141 -8.79 -9.55 1.57
CA LEU A 141 -8.76 -10.83 0.87
C LEU A 141 -10.15 -11.44 0.72
N ALA A 142 -10.99 -11.36 1.75
CA ALA A 142 -12.36 -11.89 1.73
C ALA A 142 -13.28 -11.11 0.78
N LEU A 143 -13.14 -9.79 0.71
CA LEU A 143 -13.90 -8.90 -0.17
C LEU A 143 -13.30 -8.77 -1.57
N GLU A 144 -12.16 -9.39 -1.83
CA GLU A 144 -11.37 -9.20 -3.06
C GLU A 144 -10.99 -7.73 -3.33
N THR A 145 -10.92 -6.90 -2.29
CA THR A 145 -10.52 -5.50 -2.39
C THR A 145 -9.02 -5.39 -2.63
N ALA A 146 -8.61 -4.64 -3.65
CA ALA A 146 -7.21 -4.34 -3.89
C ALA A 146 -6.63 -3.45 -2.78
N PHE A 147 -5.38 -3.66 -2.41
CA PHE A 147 -4.77 -2.89 -1.33
C PHE A 147 -3.27 -2.64 -1.51
N VAL A 148 -2.80 -1.61 -0.81
CA VAL A 148 -1.39 -1.23 -0.70
C VAL A 148 -1.02 -1.07 0.77
N PHE A 149 0.23 -1.34 1.13
CA PHE A 149 0.73 -1.02 2.46
C PHE A 149 1.36 0.37 2.49
N ARG A 150 1.13 1.09 3.59
CA ARG A 150 1.72 2.42 3.84
C ARG A 150 2.43 2.44 5.18
N GLY A 151 3.69 2.87 5.15
CA GLY A 151 4.58 2.75 6.29
C GLY A 151 5.14 1.33 6.42
N GLY A 152 5.77 1.08 7.54
CA GLY A 152 6.36 -0.22 7.86
C GLY A 152 7.87 -0.24 7.86
N GLY A 153 8.42 -1.41 8.17
CA GLY A 153 9.77 -1.56 8.60
C GLY A 153 10.84 -1.05 7.64
N SER A 154 11.78 -0.35 8.21
CA SER A 154 13.06 -0.03 7.58
C SER A 154 13.94 -1.29 7.39
N SER A 155 13.49 -2.47 7.78
CA SER A 155 14.17 -3.76 7.69
C SER A 155 13.41 -4.74 6.79
N ALA A 156 14.12 -5.71 6.24
CA ALA A 156 13.53 -6.78 5.44
C ALA A 156 12.61 -7.67 6.29
N PHE A 157 13.06 -8.05 7.49
CA PHE A 157 12.29 -8.83 8.47
C PHE A 157 11.96 -8.02 9.71
N SER A 158 10.96 -8.50 10.47
CA SER A 158 10.52 -7.84 11.70
C SER A 158 11.65 -7.76 12.72
N SER A 159 11.88 -6.53 13.20
CA SER A 159 12.84 -6.22 14.26
C SER A 159 12.28 -5.09 15.13
N GLY A 160 11.16 -5.36 15.82
CA GLY A 160 10.38 -4.35 16.55
C GLY A 160 9.21 -3.77 15.75
N ASN A 161 9.35 -3.65 14.43
CA ASN A 161 8.29 -3.28 13.49
C ASN A 161 8.18 -4.35 12.40
N THR A 162 7.02 -4.43 11.73
CA THR A 162 6.80 -5.40 10.65
C THR A 162 7.73 -5.11 9.46
N GLY A 163 8.54 -6.08 9.09
CA GLY A 163 9.46 -5.97 7.95
C GLY A 163 8.74 -6.05 6.59
N PHE A 164 9.31 -5.45 5.55
CA PHE A 164 8.65 -5.43 4.24
C PHE A 164 8.52 -6.82 3.60
N LEU A 165 9.44 -7.74 3.87
CA LEU A 165 9.31 -9.13 3.41
C LEU A 165 8.22 -9.89 4.16
N ASN A 166 8.00 -9.58 5.45
CA ASN A 166 6.88 -10.14 6.20
C ASN A 166 5.55 -9.72 5.59
N LEU A 167 5.42 -8.46 5.15
CA LEU A 167 4.20 -7.97 4.51
C LEU A 167 3.94 -8.69 3.20
N LEU A 168 4.92 -8.74 2.32
CA LEU A 168 4.80 -9.40 1.01
C LEU A 168 4.53 -10.89 1.14
N ALA A 169 5.43 -11.61 1.82
CA ALA A 169 5.32 -13.06 1.96
C ALA A 169 4.16 -13.47 2.84
N GLY A 170 3.89 -12.71 3.92
CA GLY A 170 2.78 -12.96 4.82
C GLY A 170 1.42 -12.81 4.14
N THR A 171 1.27 -11.80 3.27
CA THR A 171 0.04 -11.65 2.48
C THR A 171 -0.18 -12.85 1.55
N ALA A 172 0.86 -13.30 0.84
CA ALA A 172 0.77 -14.46 -0.03
C ALA A 172 0.41 -15.76 0.75
N ILE A 173 1.03 -15.95 1.92
CA ILE A 173 0.70 -17.07 2.81
C ILE A 173 -0.75 -16.94 3.32
N GLY A 174 -1.16 -15.74 3.73
CA GLY A 174 -2.53 -15.47 4.18
C GLY A 174 -3.58 -15.82 3.13
N PHE A 175 -3.31 -15.47 1.88
CA PHE A 175 -4.16 -15.77 0.74
C PHE A 175 -4.19 -17.28 0.45
N ALA A 176 -3.03 -17.91 0.26
CA ALA A 176 -2.93 -19.31 -0.16
C ALA A 176 -3.45 -20.30 0.91
N GLU A 177 -3.22 -20.01 2.18
CA GLU A 177 -3.56 -20.86 3.31
C GLU A 177 -4.86 -20.46 4.02
N ASN A 178 -5.50 -19.37 3.57
CA ASN A 178 -6.74 -18.82 4.16
C ASN A 178 -6.61 -18.61 5.68
N LEU A 179 -5.54 -17.92 6.08
CA LEU A 179 -5.22 -17.69 7.49
C LEU A 179 -6.20 -16.73 8.13
N ASN A 180 -6.57 -16.98 9.39
CA ASN A 180 -7.26 -15.97 10.19
C ASN A 180 -6.31 -14.85 10.67
N ALA A 181 -6.88 -13.76 11.17
CA ALA A 181 -6.10 -12.57 11.57
C ALA A 181 -5.01 -12.85 12.61
N ARG A 182 -5.24 -13.76 13.57
CA ARG A 182 -4.23 -14.10 14.61
C ARG A 182 -3.05 -14.87 14.02
N GLU A 183 -3.31 -15.80 13.12
CA GLU A 183 -2.28 -16.56 12.42
C GLU A 183 -1.47 -15.64 11.51
N LEU A 184 -2.13 -14.77 10.76
CA LEU A 184 -1.49 -13.80 9.88
C LEU A 184 -0.66 -12.77 10.68
N ALA A 185 -1.17 -12.27 11.80
CA ALA A 185 -0.42 -11.37 12.69
C ALA A 185 0.88 -11.99 13.19
N ARG A 186 0.88 -13.30 13.47
CA ARG A 186 2.11 -14.04 13.84
C ARG A 186 3.12 -14.04 12.68
N VAL A 187 2.65 -14.25 11.46
CA VAL A 187 3.50 -14.21 10.26
C VAL A 187 4.09 -12.81 10.05
N PHE A 188 3.27 -11.77 10.19
CA PHE A 188 3.74 -10.37 10.08
C PHE A 188 4.76 -9.98 11.14
N SER A 189 4.68 -10.58 12.33
CA SER A 189 5.58 -10.28 13.45
C SER A 189 6.85 -11.15 13.49
N ALA A 190 6.98 -12.13 12.59
CA ALA A 190 8.05 -13.11 12.68
C ALA A 190 9.42 -12.52 12.29
N ALA A 191 10.38 -12.58 13.21
CA ALA A 191 11.76 -12.14 12.98
C ALA A 191 12.60 -13.20 12.26
N ASP A 192 12.25 -14.46 12.41
CA ASP A 192 12.97 -15.63 11.89
C ASP A 192 12.00 -16.70 11.37
N GLY A 193 12.51 -17.87 11.02
CA GLY A 193 11.71 -18.98 10.50
C GLY A 193 11.43 -18.90 9.00
N TRP A 194 11.98 -17.91 8.32
CA TRP A 194 11.82 -17.69 6.89
C TRP A 194 12.89 -18.44 6.08
N THR A 195 12.46 -19.04 4.96
CA THR A 195 13.37 -19.53 3.93
C THR A 195 12.91 -19.08 2.56
N PHE A 196 13.88 -18.77 1.70
CA PHE A 196 13.63 -18.26 0.35
C PHE A 196 14.37 -19.13 -0.67
N SER A 197 13.69 -19.44 -1.76
CA SER A 197 14.27 -20.06 -2.95
C SER A 197 13.94 -19.23 -4.19
N GLU A 198 14.38 -19.67 -5.37
CA GLU A 198 14.07 -18.98 -6.63
C GLU A 198 12.56 -18.93 -6.95
N SER A 199 11.78 -19.85 -6.42
CA SER A 199 10.37 -20.03 -6.77
C SER A 199 9.41 -20.05 -5.57
N HIS A 200 9.91 -20.17 -4.34
CA HIS A 200 9.08 -20.33 -3.16
C HIS A 200 9.59 -19.50 -1.99
N ILE A 201 8.63 -19.03 -1.18
CA ILE A 201 8.88 -18.49 0.14
C ILE A 201 8.24 -19.44 1.14
N SER A 202 8.95 -19.79 2.20
CA SER A 202 8.42 -20.63 3.27
C SER A 202 8.57 -19.97 4.63
N PHE A 203 7.58 -20.15 5.46
CA PHE A 203 7.59 -19.77 6.87
C PHE A 203 7.01 -20.91 7.69
N GLU A 204 7.87 -21.51 8.56
CA GLU A 204 7.51 -22.71 9.33
C GLU A 204 6.97 -23.84 8.42
N ARG A 205 5.68 -24.16 8.55
CA ARG A 205 4.97 -25.17 7.76
C ARG A 205 4.36 -24.65 6.45
N TYR A 206 4.28 -23.34 6.29
CA TYR A 206 3.67 -22.72 5.12
C TYR A 206 4.69 -22.57 4.00
N GLN A 207 4.25 -22.82 2.78
CA GLN A 207 5.06 -22.63 1.58
C GLN A 207 4.19 -22.06 0.47
N VAL A 208 4.60 -20.92 -0.09
CA VAL A 208 3.87 -20.25 -1.16
C VAL A 208 4.74 -20.05 -2.40
N HIS A 209 4.11 -20.15 -3.54
CA HIS A 209 4.75 -19.85 -4.81
C HIS A 209 4.79 -18.33 -5.04
N LEU A 210 5.90 -17.81 -5.57
CA LEU A 210 6.02 -16.36 -5.81
C LEU A 210 4.89 -15.76 -6.66
N PRO A 211 4.31 -16.44 -7.69
CA PRO A 211 3.14 -15.95 -8.42
C PRO A 211 1.89 -15.70 -7.56
N GLU A 212 1.70 -16.42 -6.46
CA GLU A 212 0.54 -16.26 -5.55
C GLU A 212 0.52 -14.88 -4.86
N ILE A 213 1.67 -14.20 -4.77
CA ILE A 213 1.75 -12.83 -4.27
C ILE A 213 0.92 -11.89 -5.17
N ILE A 214 0.98 -12.07 -6.48
CA ILE A 214 0.25 -11.24 -7.45
C ILE A 214 -1.25 -11.50 -7.34
N GLU A 215 -1.65 -12.76 -7.10
CA GLU A 215 -3.05 -13.16 -7.00
C GLU A 215 -3.72 -12.68 -5.71
N SER A 216 -2.93 -12.31 -4.68
CA SER A 216 -3.43 -11.90 -3.37
C SER A 216 -4.04 -10.48 -3.31
N ARG A 217 -4.31 -9.83 -4.44
CA ARG A 217 -4.82 -8.45 -4.50
C ARG A 217 -3.91 -7.40 -3.87
N PHE A 218 -2.72 -7.79 -3.43
CA PHE A 218 -1.69 -6.85 -3.01
C PHE A 218 -1.08 -6.14 -4.22
N LEU A 219 -1.07 -4.80 -4.22
CA LEU A 219 -0.55 -4.00 -5.34
C LEU A 219 0.85 -3.46 -5.08
N ALA A 220 1.07 -2.84 -3.93
CA ALA A 220 2.34 -2.20 -3.61
C ALA A 220 2.53 -1.94 -2.12
N LEU A 221 3.75 -1.56 -1.75
CA LEU A 221 4.05 -1.09 -0.42
C LEU A 221 4.97 0.15 -0.46
N ALA A 222 4.75 1.10 0.44
CA ALA A 222 5.69 2.17 0.72
C ALA A 222 6.22 2.02 2.15
N THR A 223 7.53 1.94 2.27
CA THR A 223 8.22 1.76 3.55
C THR A 223 8.64 3.10 4.13
N ASP A 224 8.58 3.22 5.47
CA ASP A 224 9.10 4.40 6.17
C ASP A 224 10.62 4.40 6.15
N GLY A 225 11.19 5.48 5.59
CA GLY A 225 12.63 5.73 5.65
C GLY A 225 13.51 4.82 4.79
N VAL A 226 12.95 3.98 3.91
CA VAL A 226 13.71 3.18 2.95
C VAL A 226 13.43 3.69 1.53
N SER A 227 14.43 4.23 0.90
CA SER A 227 14.33 4.62 -0.52
C SER A 227 14.47 3.39 -1.43
N ALA A 228 13.93 3.50 -2.64
CA ALA A 228 14.07 2.44 -3.66
C ALA A 228 15.54 2.03 -3.91
N ALA A 229 16.50 2.93 -3.69
CA ALA A 229 17.93 2.64 -3.84
C ALA A 229 18.51 1.76 -2.72
N GLU A 230 17.87 1.74 -1.54
CA GLU A 230 18.35 1.01 -0.36
C GLU A 230 17.82 -0.43 -0.30
N ILE A 231 16.74 -0.74 -1.02
CA ILE A 231 16.12 -2.07 -1.02
C ILE A 231 17.13 -3.19 -1.32
N PRO A 232 18.02 -3.10 -2.35
CA PRO A 232 19.01 -4.15 -2.61
C PRO A 232 19.94 -4.42 -1.43
N ALA A 233 20.36 -3.36 -0.73
CA ALA A 233 21.22 -3.49 0.45
C ALA A 233 20.47 -4.19 1.59
N LYS A 234 19.21 -3.83 1.84
CA LYS A 234 18.36 -4.46 2.85
C LYS A 234 18.08 -5.94 2.59
N LEU A 235 17.87 -6.30 1.33
CA LEU A 235 17.72 -7.71 0.93
C LEU A 235 19.01 -8.50 1.17
N LYS A 236 20.15 -7.92 0.83
CA LYS A 236 21.45 -8.53 1.08
C LYS A 236 21.75 -8.70 2.58
N GLU A 237 21.44 -7.70 3.41
CA GLU A 237 21.52 -7.78 4.87
C GLU A 237 20.66 -8.93 5.42
N ALA A 238 19.53 -9.21 4.79
CA ALA A 238 18.65 -10.33 5.12
C ALA A 238 19.13 -11.70 4.59
N GLY A 239 20.32 -11.77 3.97
CA GLY A 239 20.88 -13.00 3.42
C GLY A 239 20.33 -13.40 2.04
N LEU A 240 19.56 -12.52 1.41
CA LEU A 240 19.02 -12.73 0.07
C LEU A 240 20.01 -12.19 -0.97
N ASN A 241 20.73 -13.07 -1.62
CA ASN A 241 21.58 -12.72 -2.76
C ASN A 241 20.71 -12.76 -4.03
N LEU A 242 20.46 -11.59 -4.54
CA LEU A 242 19.62 -11.33 -5.72
C LEU A 242 20.46 -11.08 -6.96
#